data_64f2f980aa2a757b384cce9839e2cf45
#
_entry.id   64f2f980aa2a757b384cce9839e2cf45
#
_cell.length_a   1.000
_cell.length_b   1.000
_cell.length_c   1.000
_cell.angle_alpha   90.00
_cell.angle_beta   90.00
_cell.angle_gamma   90.00
#
_symmetry.space_group_name_H-M   'P 1'
#
loop_
_entity.id
_entity.type
_entity.pdbx_description
1 polymer ?
#
loop_
_entity_poly.entity_id
_entity_poly.type
_entity_poly.pdbx_seq_one_letter_code
_entity_poly.pdbx_strand_id
1 'polypeptide(L)'
;MEITCTRCHQAVLADNCYCPTCGLPQLQYSAENVPGQAPPERWLEPVKDASIVDWKRAMRPALALAIPAGALCSLFYPVSIFGLLWMTIAAAWVVALYLRNQRPAWITIGAGARIGLVTGLLGAWTAAAASGLSLFVMRFFLHQGKTLDETWTTIISDQVARQWTSAGVDAQTISLYKGWLLSPEGRAGSMLSAICFLVAVLIFFAVGGGALGARLQARARRPQV
;
A
#
# COMPACT_ATOMS: atom_id res chain seq x y z
N MET A 1 14.84 52.41 15.37
CA MET A 1 15.98 51.48 15.45
C MET A 1 16.13 50.80 14.10
N GLU A 2 17.34 50.75 13.57
CA GLU A 2 17.62 49.98 12.35
C GLU A 2 18.24 48.66 12.72
N ILE A 3 17.74 47.58 12.11
CA ILE A 3 18.25 46.24 12.26
C ILE A 3 18.81 45.76 10.94
N THR A 4 19.85 44.94 10.96
CA THR A 4 20.44 44.38 9.74
C THR A 4 19.76 43.08 9.35
N CYS A 5 19.28 42.97 8.11
CA CYS A 5 18.68 41.75 7.62
C CYS A 5 19.70 40.62 7.59
N THR A 6 19.36 39.45 8.17
CA THR A 6 20.25 38.29 8.26
C THR A 6 20.55 37.61 6.92
N ARG A 7 19.76 37.89 5.87
CA ARG A 7 19.93 37.29 4.53
C ARG A 7 20.66 38.20 3.55
N CYS A 8 20.30 39.46 3.47
CA CYS A 8 20.87 40.38 2.48
C CYS A 8 21.74 41.50 3.08
N HIS A 9 21.90 41.51 4.40
CA HIS A 9 22.71 42.49 5.17
C HIS A 9 22.35 43.97 4.96
N GLN A 10 21.17 44.24 4.41
CA GLN A 10 20.65 45.60 4.26
C GLN A 10 20.02 46.09 5.57
N ALA A 11 20.15 47.36 5.86
CA ALA A 11 19.49 48.01 7.00
C ALA A 11 17.97 48.04 6.78
N VAL A 12 17.21 47.56 7.77
CA VAL A 12 15.76 47.50 7.75
C VAL A 12 15.24 48.17 9.02
N LEU A 13 14.19 49.00 8.88
CA LEU A 13 13.51 49.59 10.04
C LEU A 13 12.90 48.51 10.90
N ALA A 14 13.06 48.60 12.22
CA ALA A 14 12.56 47.59 13.19
C ALA A 14 11.04 47.35 13.13
N ASP A 15 10.28 48.30 12.60
CA ASP A 15 8.82 48.23 12.43
C ASP A 15 8.38 47.46 11.18
N ASN A 16 9.32 47.15 10.28
CA ASN A 16 9.01 46.39 9.07
C ASN A 16 8.98 44.87 9.34
N CYS A 17 7.80 44.25 9.18
CA CYS A 17 7.65 42.81 9.33
C CYS A 17 8.43 41.99 8.28
N TYR A 18 8.81 42.61 7.16
CA TYR A 18 9.55 41.99 6.04
C TYR A 18 10.67 42.91 5.56
N CYS A 19 11.79 42.28 5.15
CA CYS A 19 12.86 43.03 4.48
C CYS A 19 12.37 43.50 3.10
N PRO A 20 12.42 44.81 2.78
CA PRO A 20 11.95 45.34 1.50
C PRO A 20 12.81 44.87 0.30
N THR A 21 14.06 44.45 0.55
CA THR A 21 15.00 44.05 -0.49
C THR A 21 14.91 42.58 -0.85
N CYS A 22 14.74 41.67 0.15
CA CYS A 22 14.78 40.23 -0.09
C CYS A 22 13.51 39.47 0.37
N GLY A 23 12.51 40.17 0.91
CA GLY A 23 11.25 39.61 1.36
C GLY A 23 11.34 38.69 2.60
N LEU A 24 12.52 38.65 3.27
CA LEU A 24 12.67 37.80 4.46
C LEU A 24 11.84 38.39 5.63
N PRO A 25 10.98 37.56 6.31
CA PRO A 25 10.30 38.06 7.50
C PRO A 25 11.30 38.38 8.60
N GLN A 26 11.15 39.58 9.19
CA GLN A 26 12.01 40.12 10.25
C GLN A 26 11.37 39.99 11.63
N LEU A 27 10.39 39.08 11.79
CA LEU A 27 9.75 38.83 13.07
C LEU A 27 10.77 38.20 14.02
N GLN A 28 11.42 39.01 14.82
CA GLN A 28 12.14 38.56 16.00
C GLN A 28 11.10 38.29 17.09
N TYR A 29 10.76 37.03 17.29
CA TYR A 29 9.99 36.63 18.44
C TYR A 29 10.94 36.72 19.64
N SER A 30 11.00 37.86 20.29
CA SER A 30 11.68 38.00 21.57
C SER A 30 10.76 37.40 22.64
N ALA A 31 11.03 36.15 23.04
CA ALA A 31 10.29 35.46 24.09
C ALA A 31 10.37 36.20 25.47
N GLU A 32 11.24 37.21 25.59
CA GLU A 32 11.47 37.98 26.79
C GLU A 32 10.47 39.11 27.06
N ASN A 33 9.65 39.52 26.08
CA ASN A 33 8.81 40.70 26.19
C ASN A 33 7.33 40.47 26.45
N VAL A 34 6.91 39.25 26.82
CA VAL A 34 5.55 38.99 27.30
C VAL A 34 5.60 38.64 28.79
N PRO A 35 5.44 39.61 29.70
CA PRO A 35 5.41 39.31 31.14
C PRO A 35 4.19 38.43 31.45
N GLY A 36 4.43 37.20 31.87
CA GLY A 36 3.42 36.34 32.46
C GLY A 36 2.71 35.31 31.59
N GLN A 37 3.03 35.19 30.29
CA GLN A 37 2.55 34.05 29.54
C GLN A 37 3.70 33.05 29.34
N ALA A 38 3.74 32.03 30.19
CA ALA A 38 4.44 30.79 29.80
C ALA A 38 3.92 30.40 28.40
N PRO A 39 4.79 30.09 27.41
CA PRO A 39 4.33 29.63 26.11
C PRO A 39 3.38 28.45 26.35
N PRO A 40 2.18 28.46 25.76
CA PRO A 40 1.24 27.39 25.97
C PRO A 40 1.98 26.09 25.62
N GLU A 41 1.93 25.10 26.51
CA GLU A 41 2.59 23.79 26.35
C GLU A 41 2.38 23.13 24.98
N ARG A 42 1.41 23.63 24.23
CA ARG A 42 1.09 23.24 22.86
C ARG A 42 2.24 23.48 21.84
N TRP A 43 3.22 24.35 22.14
CA TRP A 43 4.37 24.65 21.26
C TRP A 43 5.53 23.69 21.44
N LEU A 44 5.46 22.85 22.50
CA LEU A 44 6.48 21.85 22.82
C LEU A 44 6.09 20.44 22.35
N GLU A 45 4.96 20.28 21.64
CA GLU A 45 4.70 18.98 21.01
C GLU A 45 5.82 18.72 19.99
N PRO A 46 6.62 17.67 20.20
CA PRO A 46 7.71 17.34 19.30
C PRO A 46 7.15 17.17 17.90
N VAL A 47 7.69 17.92 16.93
CA VAL A 47 7.33 17.80 15.52
C VAL A 47 7.53 16.34 15.14
N LYS A 48 6.44 15.59 14.99
CA LYS A 48 6.50 14.17 14.63
C LYS A 48 7.21 14.08 13.29
N ASP A 49 8.29 13.32 13.25
CA ASP A 49 9.01 13.03 12.02
C ASP A 49 8.04 12.37 11.01
N ALA A 50 7.90 12.98 9.84
CA ALA A 50 7.03 12.51 8.76
C ALA A 50 7.45 11.14 8.18
N SER A 51 8.66 10.67 8.52
CA SER A 51 9.15 9.34 8.15
C SER A 51 8.70 8.24 9.11
N ILE A 52 8.25 8.59 10.33
CA ILE A 52 7.84 7.65 11.36
C ILE A 52 6.34 7.40 11.26
N VAL A 53 5.97 6.12 11.12
CA VAL A 53 4.57 5.70 11.03
C VAL A 53 4.05 5.34 12.44
N ASP A 54 2.95 5.94 12.85
CA ASP A 54 2.20 5.53 14.05
C ASP A 54 1.32 4.31 13.70
N TRP A 55 1.87 3.13 13.97
CA TRP A 55 1.23 1.86 13.62
C TRP A 55 -0.11 1.63 14.30
N LYS A 56 -0.31 2.12 15.54
CA LYS A 56 -1.59 1.98 16.25
C LYS A 56 -2.74 2.66 15.49
N ARG A 57 -2.44 3.80 14.86
CA ARG A 57 -3.42 4.56 14.07
C ARG A 57 -3.56 4.03 12.64
N ALA A 58 -2.47 3.54 12.03
CA ALA A 58 -2.48 3.00 10.68
C ALA A 58 -3.17 1.64 10.58
N MET A 59 -3.09 0.81 11.61
CA MET A 59 -3.57 -0.57 11.59
C MET A 59 -5.09 -0.69 11.43
N ARG A 60 -5.86 0.15 12.11
CA ARG A 60 -7.34 0.12 12.02
C ARG A 60 -7.86 0.32 10.59
N PRO A 61 -7.52 1.40 9.88
CA PRO A 61 -7.94 1.57 8.49
C PRO A 61 -7.31 0.54 7.55
N ALA A 62 -6.08 0.06 7.83
CA ALA A 62 -5.45 -0.99 7.06
C ALA A 62 -6.25 -2.30 7.12
N LEU A 63 -6.65 -2.76 8.31
CA LEU A 63 -7.49 -3.94 8.48
C LEU A 63 -8.86 -3.78 7.81
N ALA A 64 -9.52 -2.64 8.04
CA ALA A 64 -10.86 -2.40 7.50
C ALA A 64 -10.92 -2.45 5.97
N LEU A 65 -9.84 -2.03 5.28
CA LEU A 65 -9.81 -2.00 3.82
C LEU A 65 -9.10 -3.22 3.22
N ALA A 66 -8.13 -3.83 3.91
CA ALA A 66 -7.41 -4.99 3.43
C ALA A 66 -8.27 -6.27 3.43
N ILE A 67 -9.14 -6.46 4.43
CA ILE A 67 -9.98 -7.65 4.53
C ILE A 67 -10.92 -7.78 3.32
N PRO A 68 -11.78 -6.80 2.98
CA PRO A 68 -12.63 -6.91 1.80
C PRO A 68 -11.81 -6.95 0.50
N ALA A 69 -10.70 -6.22 0.41
CA ALA A 69 -9.83 -6.27 -0.75
C ALA A 69 -9.25 -7.68 -0.97
N GLY A 70 -8.74 -8.31 0.08
CA GLY A 70 -8.20 -9.66 0.01
C GLY A 70 -9.27 -10.71 -0.32
N ALA A 71 -10.46 -10.60 0.27
CA ALA A 71 -11.56 -11.52 -0.02
C ALA A 71 -11.99 -11.45 -1.51
N LEU A 72 -12.03 -10.26 -2.10
CA LEU A 72 -12.34 -10.07 -3.53
C LEU A 72 -11.24 -10.62 -4.46
N CYS A 73 -9.99 -10.69 -3.99
CA CYS A 73 -8.85 -11.19 -4.75
C CYS A 73 -8.67 -12.72 -4.63
N SER A 74 -9.63 -13.47 -4.09
CA SER A 74 -9.49 -14.93 -3.98
C SER A 74 -9.40 -15.57 -5.37
N LEU A 75 -8.62 -16.66 -5.49
CA LEU A 75 -8.30 -17.33 -6.75
C LEU A 75 -9.52 -17.86 -7.53
N PHE A 76 -10.66 -18.02 -6.87
CA PHE A 76 -11.87 -18.60 -7.43
C PHE A 76 -12.86 -17.58 -7.99
N TYR A 77 -12.55 -16.30 -7.90
CA TYR A 77 -13.39 -15.25 -8.47
C TYR A 77 -12.81 -14.71 -9.78
N PRO A 78 -13.60 -14.65 -10.86
CA PRO A 78 -13.14 -14.12 -12.16
C PRO A 78 -12.87 -12.61 -12.13
N VAL A 79 -13.03 -11.97 -10.97
CA VAL A 79 -12.97 -10.51 -10.76
C VAL A 79 -11.58 -10.07 -10.26
N SER A 80 -10.55 -10.91 -10.44
CA SER A 80 -9.20 -10.65 -9.89
C SER A 80 -8.58 -9.32 -10.33
N ILE A 81 -8.84 -8.87 -11.57
CA ILE A 81 -8.34 -7.56 -12.07
C ILE A 81 -8.93 -6.40 -11.26
N PHE A 82 -10.23 -6.44 -10.98
CA PHE A 82 -10.88 -5.43 -10.13
C PHE A 82 -10.37 -5.49 -8.69
N GLY A 83 -10.04 -6.68 -8.20
CA GLY A 83 -9.43 -6.86 -6.89
C GLY A 83 -8.05 -6.19 -6.80
N LEU A 84 -7.21 -6.30 -7.83
CA LEU A 84 -5.90 -5.64 -7.89
C LEU A 84 -6.02 -4.11 -7.90
N LEU A 85 -6.94 -3.58 -8.72
CA LEU A 85 -7.23 -2.14 -8.75
C LEU A 85 -7.77 -1.67 -7.39
N TRP A 86 -8.69 -2.44 -6.81
CA TRP A 86 -9.22 -2.15 -5.48
C TRP A 86 -8.13 -2.14 -4.42
N MET A 87 -7.18 -3.10 -4.46
CA MET A 87 -6.07 -3.15 -3.53
C MET A 87 -5.18 -1.91 -3.59
N THR A 88 -4.89 -1.43 -4.81
CA THR A 88 -4.14 -0.19 -5.02
C THR A 88 -4.87 1.02 -4.43
N ILE A 89 -6.18 1.12 -4.70
CA ILE A 89 -7.03 2.21 -4.18
C ILE A 89 -7.15 2.10 -2.65
N ALA A 90 -7.37 0.90 -2.12
CA ALA A 90 -7.48 0.66 -0.69
C ALA A 90 -6.20 1.10 0.05
N ALA A 91 -5.01 0.73 -0.45
CA ALA A 91 -3.74 1.14 0.14
C ALA A 91 -3.56 2.67 0.11
N ALA A 92 -3.91 3.33 -1.00
CA ALA A 92 -3.89 4.79 -1.09
C ALA A 92 -4.89 5.44 -0.12
N TRP A 93 -6.05 4.83 0.05
CA TRP A 93 -7.10 5.31 0.96
C TRP A 93 -6.72 5.13 2.43
N VAL A 94 -6.05 4.03 2.79
CA VAL A 94 -5.46 3.85 4.14
C VAL A 94 -4.54 5.03 4.47
N VAL A 95 -3.66 5.41 3.53
CA VAL A 95 -2.77 6.57 3.70
C VAL A 95 -3.57 7.86 3.88
N ALA A 96 -4.62 8.08 3.08
CA ALA A 96 -5.47 9.26 3.19
C ALA A 96 -6.20 9.34 4.56
N LEU A 97 -6.75 8.22 5.03
CA LEU A 97 -7.41 8.12 6.35
C LEU A 97 -6.42 8.32 7.50
N TYR A 98 -5.22 7.75 7.36
CA TYR A 98 -4.14 7.93 8.32
C TYR A 98 -3.77 9.41 8.47
N LEU A 99 -3.65 10.14 7.36
CA LEU A 99 -3.28 11.56 7.35
C LEU A 99 -4.41 12.50 7.78
N ARG A 100 -5.67 12.07 7.68
CA ARG A 100 -6.83 12.91 8.02
C ARG A 100 -6.78 13.42 9.46
N ASN A 101 -6.25 12.61 10.37
CA ASN A 101 -6.24 12.88 11.81
C ASN A 101 -4.84 13.19 12.36
N GLN A 102 -3.84 13.46 11.49
CA GLN A 102 -2.46 13.73 11.91
C GLN A 102 -1.99 15.16 11.59
N ARG A 103 -1.08 15.65 12.43
CA ARG A 103 -0.29 16.85 12.16
C ARG A 103 1.20 16.50 12.38
N PRO A 104 2.11 16.76 11.44
CA PRO A 104 1.86 17.36 10.13
C PRO A 104 1.05 16.42 9.23
N ALA A 105 0.20 17.00 8.39
CA ALA A 105 -0.74 16.27 7.54
C ALA A 105 -0.11 15.74 6.24
N TRP A 106 1.18 15.39 6.27
CA TRP A 106 1.91 14.78 5.16
C TRP A 106 2.89 13.73 5.70
N ILE A 107 3.24 12.77 4.87
CA ILE A 107 4.23 11.73 5.14
C ILE A 107 5.15 11.56 3.93
N THR A 108 6.32 10.98 4.18
CA THR A 108 7.25 10.63 3.09
C THR A 108 6.67 9.52 2.23
N ILE A 109 7.10 9.44 0.95
CA ILE A 109 6.71 8.35 0.04
C ILE A 109 7.08 6.99 0.64
N GLY A 110 8.25 6.91 1.30
CA GLY A 110 8.70 5.69 1.98
C GLY A 110 7.78 5.27 3.13
N ALA A 111 7.26 6.21 3.92
CA ALA A 111 6.28 5.90 4.96
C ALA A 111 4.95 5.43 4.36
N GLY A 112 4.49 6.05 3.26
CA GLY A 112 3.34 5.59 2.51
C GLY A 112 3.51 4.18 1.95
N ALA A 113 4.67 3.86 1.39
CA ALA A 113 5.02 2.52 0.90
C ALA A 113 5.00 1.46 2.03
N ARG A 114 5.50 1.80 3.23
CA ARG A 114 5.43 0.90 4.40
C ARG A 114 3.99 0.64 4.86
N ILE A 115 3.14 1.66 4.87
CA ILE A 115 1.70 1.48 5.16
C ILE A 115 1.07 0.59 4.09
N GLY A 116 1.38 0.82 2.80
CA GLY A 116 0.95 -0.03 1.69
C GLY A 116 1.42 -1.46 1.83
N LEU A 117 2.67 -1.70 2.24
CA LEU A 117 3.24 -3.04 2.48
C LEU A 117 2.42 -3.80 3.53
N VAL A 118 2.15 -3.18 4.69
CA VAL A 118 1.36 -3.82 5.75
C VAL A 118 -0.07 -4.09 5.28
N THR A 119 -0.70 -3.13 4.58
CA THR A 119 -2.03 -3.32 3.99
C THR A 119 -2.02 -4.47 2.98
N GLY A 120 -0.98 -4.56 2.15
CA GLY A 120 -0.78 -5.64 1.18
C GLY A 120 -0.61 -7.01 1.84
N LEU A 121 0.19 -7.11 2.90
CA LEU A 121 0.36 -8.35 3.67
C LEU A 121 -0.95 -8.82 4.30
N LEU A 122 -1.73 -7.91 4.89
CA LEU A 122 -3.04 -8.22 5.46
C LEU A 122 -4.03 -8.68 4.37
N GLY A 123 -4.05 -7.98 3.22
CA GLY A 123 -4.87 -8.35 2.07
C GLY A 123 -4.46 -9.70 1.47
N ALA A 124 -3.16 -9.97 1.34
CA ALA A 124 -2.64 -11.23 0.85
C ALA A 124 -2.98 -12.40 1.78
N TRP A 125 -2.86 -12.19 3.09
CA TRP A 125 -3.28 -13.19 4.08
C TRP A 125 -4.77 -13.50 3.98
N THR A 126 -5.63 -12.48 3.89
CA THR A 126 -7.08 -12.67 3.73
C THR A 126 -7.43 -13.32 2.40
N ALA A 127 -6.73 -13.00 1.30
CA ALA A 127 -6.93 -13.64 0.01
C ALA A 127 -6.53 -15.12 0.03
N ALA A 128 -5.41 -15.46 0.65
CA ALA A 128 -4.96 -16.84 0.82
C ALA A 128 -5.94 -17.65 1.70
N ALA A 129 -6.38 -17.06 2.83
CA ALA A 129 -7.36 -17.69 3.72
C ALA A 129 -8.72 -17.89 3.02
N ALA A 130 -9.21 -16.90 2.30
CA ALA A 130 -10.45 -16.99 1.53
C ALA A 130 -10.37 -18.04 0.42
N SER A 131 -9.23 -18.14 -0.27
CA SER A 131 -9.01 -19.16 -1.30
C SER A 131 -8.99 -20.57 -0.69
N GLY A 132 -8.28 -20.76 0.43
CA GLY A 132 -8.25 -22.04 1.13
C GLY A 132 -9.62 -22.43 1.67
N LEU A 133 -10.34 -21.49 2.27
CA LEU A 133 -11.70 -21.72 2.76
C LEU A 133 -12.67 -22.08 1.62
N SER A 134 -12.58 -21.38 0.49
CA SER A 134 -13.41 -21.67 -0.69
C SER A 134 -13.17 -23.09 -1.21
N LEU A 135 -11.90 -23.51 -1.32
CA LEU A 135 -11.54 -24.88 -1.70
C LEU A 135 -12.10 -25.91 -0.70
N PHE A 136 -11.95 -25.64 0.59
CA PHE A 136 -12.47 -26.51 1.63
C PHE A 136 -13.98 -26.69 1.54
N VAL A 137 -14.71 -25.57 1.41
CA VAL A 137 -16.17 -25.56 1.28
C VAL A 137 -16.62 -26.30 0.00
N MET A 138 -15.99 -26.03 -1.13
CA MET A 138 -16.32 -26.72 -2.39
C MET A 138 -16.09 -28.22 -2.30
N ARG A 139 -14.99 -28.65 -1.68
CA ARG A 139 -14.64 -30.07 -1.62
C ARG A 139 -15.46 -30.85 -0.59
N PHE A 140 -15.65 -30.30 0.61
CA PHE A 140 -16.24 -31.02 1.73
C PHE A 140 -17.72 -30.71 1.98
N PHE A 141 -18.15 -29.47 1.83
CA PHE A 141 -19.55 -29.09 2.04
C PHE A 141 -20.41 -29.25 0.78
N LEU A 142 -19.92 -28.80 -0.36
CA LEU A 142 -20.65 -28.87 -1.62
C LEU A 142 -20.43 -30.22 -2.36
N HIS A 143 -19.54 -31.07 -1.87
CA HIS A 143 -19.19 -32.36 -2.48
C HIS A 143 -18.76 -32.27 -3.96
N GLN A 144 -18.26 -31.09 -4.39
CA GLN A 144 -17.83 -30.81 -5.77
C GLN A 144 -16.37 -31.18 -6.04
N GLY A 145 -15.77 -32.07 -5.23
CA GLY A 145 -14.38 -32.50 -5.39
C GLY A 145 -14.09 -33.09 -6.78
N LYS A 146 -15.02 -33.90 -7.31
CA LYS A 146 -14.88 -34.51 -8.65
C LYS A 146 -14.83 -33.45 -9.75
N THR A 147 -15.73 -32.46 -9.72
CA THR A 147 -15.79 -31.36 -10.68
C THR A 147 -14.51 -30.50 -10.64
N LEU A 148 -13.96 -30.25 -9.45
CA LEU A 148 -12.67 -29.57 -9.30
C LEU A 148 -11.52 -30.37 -9.93
N ASP A 149 -11.48 -31.68 -9.71
CA ASP A 149 -10.46 -32.57 -10.25
C ASP A 149 -10.57 -32.69 -11.79
N GLU A 150 -11.79 -32.76 -12.33
CA GLU A 150 -12.05 -32.75 -13.78
C GLU A 150 -11.65 -31.42 -14.42
N THR A 151 -12.03 -30.29 -13.81
CA THR A 151 -11.64 -28.96 -14.28
C THR A 151 -10.12 -28.81 -14.32
N TRP A 152 -9.44 -29.26 -13.26
CA TRP A 152 -7.97 -29.24 -13.20
C TRP A 152 -7.36 -30.07 -14.32
N THR A 153 -7.86 -31.30 -14.51
CA THR A 153 -7.38 -32.21 -15.55
C THR A 153 -7.57 -31.59 -16.95
N THR A 154 -8.71 -30.95 -17.21
CA THR A 154 -8.99 -30.28 -18.47
C THR A 154 -8.05 -29.10 -18.71
N ILE A 155 -7.81 -28.25 -17.70
CA ILE A 155 -6.88 -27.13 -17.80
C ILE A 155 -5.47 -27.63 -18.17
N ILE A 156 -4.98 -28.66 -17.46
CA ILE A 156 -3.63 -29.17 -17.70
C ILE A 156 -3.53 -29.90 -19.04
N SER A 157 -4.52 -30.73 -19.39
CA SER A 157 -4.47 -31.50 -20.65
C SER A 157 -4.61 -30.62 -21.88
N ASP A 158 -5.49 -29.62 -21.84
CA ASP A 158 -5.88 -28.90 -23.05
C ASP A 158 -5.22 -27.54 -23.19
N GLN A 159 -5.10 -26.78 -22.12
CA GLN A 159 -4.55 -25.42 -22.19
C GLN A 159 -3.03 -25.42 -22.08
N VAL A 160 -2.48 -26.04 -21.03
CA VAL A 160 -1.04 -26.01 -20.78
C VAL A 160 -0.29 -26.80 -21.84
N ALA A 161 -0.79 -28.00 -22.22
CA ALA A 161 -0.15 -28.79 -23.25
C ALA A 161 -0.13 -28.06 -24.61
N ARG A 162 -1.22 -27.40 -25.00
CA ARG A 162 -1.27 -26.59 -26.24
C ARG A 162 -0.30 -25.41 -26.23
N GLN A 163 -0.20 -24.71 -25.12
CA GLN A 163 0.76 -23.59 -25.00
C GLN A 163 2.21 -24.07 -25.13
N TRP A 164 2.56 -25.21 -24.54
CA TRP A 164 3.92 -25.73 -24.59
C TRP A 164 4.27 -26.30 -25.97
N THR A 165 3.31 -26.95 -26.61
CA THR A 165 3.49 -27.39 -28.02
C THR A 165 3.70 -26.19 -28.96
N SER A 166 2.96 -25.10 -28.76
CA SER A 166 3.14 -23.88 -29.57
C SER A 166 4.46 -23.17 -29.27
N ALA A 167 5.02 -23.35 -28.08
CA ALA A 167 6.34 -22.86 -27.69
C ALA A 167 7.51 -23.75 -28.15
N GLY A 168 7.23 -24.84 -28.89
CA GLY A 168 8.25 -25.72 -29.44
C GLY A 168 8.86 -26.71 -28.44
N VAL A 169 8.19 -26.96 -27.31
CA VAL A 169 8.65 -27.95 -26.32
C VAL A 169 8.37 -29.35 -26.88
N ASP A 170 9.33 -30.27 -26.74
CA ASP A 170 9.20 -31.64 -27.22
C ASP A 170 8.10 -32.43 -26.51
N ALA A 171 7.47 -33.37 -27.24
CA ALA A 171 6.34 -34.16 -26.75
C ALA A 171 6.67 -35.00 -25.51
N GLN A 172 7.93 -35.47 -25.41
CA GLN A 172 8.36 -36.28 -24.28
C GLN A 172 8.41 -35.43 -22.98
N THR A 173 8.99 -34.23 -23.06
CA THR A 173 9.02 -33.27 -21.96
C THR A 173 7.60 -32.88 -21.54
N ILE A 174 6.71 -32.59 -22.50
CA ILE A 174 5.30 -32.28 -22.22
C ILE A 174 4.63 -33.44 -21.45
N SER A 175 4.85 -34.67 -21.87
CA SER A 175 4.23 -35.84 -21.22
C SER A 175 4.69 -36.04 -19.78
N LEU A 176 5.98 -35.83 -19.52
CA LEU A 176 6.56 -35.92 -18.17
C LEU A 176 5.99 -34.83 -17.25
N TYR A 177 5.99 -33.58 -17.71
CA TYR A 177 5.44 -32.46 -16.94
C TYR A 177 3.93 -32.60 -16.69
N LYS A 178 3.18 -33.06 -17.68
CA LYS A 178 1.76 -33.33 -17.57
C LYS A 178 1.51 -34.40 -16.50
N GLY A 179 2.28 -35.49 -16.52
CA GLY A 179 2.18 -36.54 -15.50
C GLY A 179 2.46 -36.00 -14.10
N TRP A 180 3.49 -35.15 -13.95
CA TRP A 180 3.81 -34.51 -12.67
C TRP A 180 2.71 -33.54 -12.22
N LEU A 181 2.21 -32.65 -13.08
CA LEU A 181 1.16 -31.69 -12.74
C LEU A 181 -0.19 -32.35 -12.36
N LEU A 182 -0.46 -33.54 -12.88
CA LEU A 182 -1.65 -34.31 -12.53
C LEU A 182 -1.47 -35.14 -11.26
N SER A 183 -0.23 -35.32 -10.77
CA SER A 183 0.02 -35.96 -9.47
C SER A 183 -0.51 -35.12 -8.31
N PRO A 184 -0.82 -35.73 -7.16
CA PRO A 184 -1.25 -34.98 -5.96
C PRO A 184 -0.23 -33.92 -5.53
N GLU A 185 1.06 -34.23 -5.60
CA GLU A 185 2.17 -33.35 -5.25
C GLU A 185 2.29 -32.17 -6.22
N GLY A 186 2.16 -32.45 -7.52
CA GLY A 186 2.20 -31.43 -8.57
C GLY A 186 1.01 -30.47 -8.48
N ARG A 187 -0.18 -30.97 -8.14
CA ARG A 187 -1.36 -30.12 -7.87
C ARG A 187 -1.15 -29.23 -6.67
N ALA A 188 -0.67 -29.78 -5.55
CA ALA A 188 -0.40 -29.00 -4.36
C ALA A 188 0.68 -27.94 -4.61
N GLY A 189 1.76 -28.31 -5.30
CA GLY A 189 2.84 -27.40 -5.66
C GLY A 189 2.40 -26.24 -6.57
N SER A 190 1.58 -26.54 -7.59
CA SER A 190 1.07 -25.51 -8.50
C SER A 190 0.06 -24.57 -7.84
N MET A 191 -0.81 -25.09 -6.97
CA MET A 191 -1.71 -24.25 -6.17
C MET A 191 -0.94 -23.33 -5.22
N LEU A 192 0.08 -23.87 -4.54
CA LEU A 192 0.93 -23.08 -3.67
C LEU A 192 1.67 -22.00 -4.45
N SER A 193 2.22 -22.32 -5.62
CA SER A 193 2.89 -21.37 -6.50
C SER A 193 1.94 -20.27 -6.96
N ALA A 194 0.71 -20.59 -7.32
CA ALA A 194 -0.32 -19.61 -7.69
C ALA A 194 -0.66 -18.67 -6.53
N ILE A 195 -0.78 -19.21 -5.30
CA ILE A 195 -1.00 -18.39 -4.10
C ILE A 195 0.19 -17.47 -3.84
N CYS A 196 1.43 -17.98 -3.90
CA CYS A 196 2.63 -17.18 -3.72
C CYS A 196 2.73 -16.05 -4.76
N PHE A 197 2.42 -16.35 -6.01
CA PHE A 197 2.39 -15.35 -7.07
C PHE A 197 1.32 -14.27 -6.81
N LEU A 198 0.10 -14.68 -6.45
CA LEU A 198 -0.98 -13.76 -6.07
C LEU A 198 -0.56 -12.85 -4.90
N VAL A 199 0.03 -13.41 -3.86
CA VAL A 199 0.55 -12.67 -2.70
C VAL A 199 1.57 -11.62 -3.14
N ALA A 200 2.55 -12.01 -3.97
CA ALA A 200 3.58 -11.09 -4.45
C ALA A 200 2.98 -9.93 -5.26
N VAL A 201 2.03 -10.24 -6.14
CA VAL A 201 1.32 -9.23 -6.95
C VAL A 201 0.51 -8.29 -6.07
N LEU A 202 -0.25 -8.80 -5.09
CA LEU A 202 -1.03 -7.98 -4.16
C LEU A 202 -0.15 -7.02 -3.36
N ILE A 203 0.98 -7.51 -2.85
CA ILE A 203 1.94 -6.69 -2.11
C ILE A 203 2.51 -5.60 -3.02
N PHE A 204 2.90 -5.93 -4.25
CA PHE A 204 3.43 -4.98 -5.20
C PHE A 204 2.44 -3.83 -5.48
N PHE A 205 1.19 -4.16 -5.77
CA PHE A 205 0.14 -3.18 -6.03
C PHE A 205 -0.19 -2.35 -4.78
N ALA A 206 -0.20 -2.95 -3.60
CA ALA A 206 -0.47 -2.24 -2.36
C ALA A 206 0.66 -1.27 -1.98
N VAL A 207 1.93 -1.66 -2.16
CA VAL A 207 3.09 -0.79 -1.94
C VAL A 207 3.04 0.41 -2.90
N GLY A 208 2.79 0.14 -4.18
CA GLY A 208 2.60 1.18 -5.19
C GLY A 208 1.45 2.13 -4.85
N GLY A 209 0.31 1.58 -4.43
CA GLY A 209 -0.86 2.35 -3.98
C GLY A 209 -0.57 3.23 -2.78
N GLY A 210 0.14 2.70 -1.77
CA GLY A 210 0.54 3.47 -0.58
C GLY A 210 1.50 4.60 -0.91
N ALA A 211 2.50 4.36 -1.76
CA ALA A 211 3.44 5.36 -2.24
C ALA A 211 2.74 6.46 -3.06
N LEU A 212 1.82 6.06 -3.95
CA LEU A 212 1.00 6.97 -4.75
C LEU A 212 0.10 7.82 -3.86
N GLY A 213 -0.56 7.23 -2.86
CA GLY A 213 -1.41 7.92 -1.89
C GLY A 213 -0.64 9.01 -1.15
N ALA A 214 0.58 8.72 -0.66
CA ALA A 214 1.44 9.70 -0.02
C ALA A 214 1.81 10.86 -0.97
N ARG A 215 2.15 10.55 -2.22
CA ARG A 215 2.50 11.56 -3.24
C ARG A 215 1.32 12.47 -3.60
N LEU A 216 0.12 11.91 -3.76
CA LEU A 216 -1.08 12.68 -4.08
C LEU A 216 -1.45 13.63 -2.94
N GLN A 217 -1.39 13.16 -1.69
CA GLN A 217 -1.66 14.00 -0.52
C GLN A 217 -0.62 15.11 -0.34
N ALA A 218 0.65 14.84 -0.64
CA ALA A 218 1.70 15.86 -0.61
C ALA A 218 1.49 16.95 -1.67
N ARG A 219 0.95 16.59 -2.86
CA ARG A 219 0.65 17.56 -3.93
C ARG A 219 -0.59 18.40 -3.63
N ALA A 220 -1.65 17.78 -3.12
CA ALA A 220 -2.92 18.46 -2.84
C ALA A 220 -2.78 19.57 -1.78
N ARG A 221 -1.69 19.60 -1.03
CA ARG A 221 -1.46 20.55 0.08
C ARG A 221 -0.34 21.54 -0.17
N ARG A 222 0.28 21.55 -1.36
CA ARG A 222 1.16 22.65 -1.75
C ARG A 222 0.28 23.87 -1.98
N PRO A 223 0.51 24.99 -1.27
CA PRO A 223 -0.17 26.23 -1.60
C PRO A 223 0.13 26.53 -3.06
N GLN A 224 -0.92 26.78 -3.84
CA GLN A 224 -0.77 27.35 -5.18
C GLN A 224 -0.22 28.76 -4.97
N VAL A 225 1.08 28.92 -5.22
CA VAL A 225 1.75 30.21 -5.29
C VAL A 225 1.45 30.82 -6.64
#